data_513b92465e358f1d6b34a5928bed3767
#
_entry.id   513b92465e358f1d6b34a5928bed3767
#
_cell.length_a   1.000
_cell.length_b   1.000
_cell.length_c   1.000
_cell.angle_alpha   90.00
_cell.angle_beta   90.00
_cell.angle_gamma   90.00
#
_symmetry.space_group_name_H-M   'P 1'
#
loop_
_entity.id
_entity.type
_entity.pdbx_description
1 polymer ?
#
loop_
_entity_poly.entity_id
_entity_poly.type
_entity_poly.pdbx_seq_one_letter_code
_entity_poly.pdbx_strand_id
1 'polypeptide(L)'
;VSERDEIAVVGAGLAGCLLACHLARRGYPVALYERRPDPRTGTAERGRSINLALSERGLDALRRIGLEDEVMADALPMRGRMIHPVEGEPEFQSYSGSGDRAINSISRGALNNALLDAAAALPNVRVAFDHRLVGLDPLGGEMTFETPQGKVTATASVVLGADGAGSAVRGQLLAYGGLTESLDFLDYGYKELTIPPLGGEFALDPGALHIWPRGTSMMIALPNPDRSFTCTLFWPTHGTRSFASLSSPAAIEQFFATHYPDLVPLAPNLVDDYQHNPVGVLGTVRCTPWQVAGRVGLIGDAAHAIVPFYGQGANCAFEDVVELDRCLDECDDEWAAALPLFQHRRQDNAEAIARMALANFVEMRDKVASPVFRTRKQVEHALERALPGRYVSQYELVSFSTTPYAQVRRRVRAQYAVVGAVAAGAVALLAGGVRAALGRRR
;
A
#
# COMPACT_ATOMS: atom_id res chain seq x y z
N VAL A 1 -29.84 13.87 22.65
CA VAL A 1 -28.66 13.68 21.75
C VAL A 1 -28.19 15.10 21.43
N SER A 2 -27.05 15.56 21.94
CA SER A 2 -26.48 16.83 21.53
C SER A 2 -26.18 16.73 20.03
N GLU A 3 -26.62 17.71 19.22
CA GLU A 3 -26.20 17.80 17.81
C GLU A 3 -24.68 17.91 17.79
N ARG A 4 -24.03 16.91 17.18
CA ARG A 4 -22.60 16.97 16.91
C ARG A 4 -22.36 17.88 15.73
N ASP A 5 -21.28 18.64 15.75
CA ASP A 5 -20.87 19.51 14.66
C ASP A 5 -20.45 18.69 13.41
N GLU A 6 -20.69 19.25 12.22
CA GLU A 6 -20.31 18.62 10.95
C GLU A 6 -18.80 18.49 10.82
N ILE A 7 -18.34 17.31 10.41
CA ILE A 7 -16.97 16.99 10.05
C ILE A 7 -16.83 16.99 8.54
N ALA A 8 -15.86 17.71 8.00
CA ALA A 8 -15.53 17.66 6.59
C ALA A 8 -14.40 16.67 6.32
N VAL A 9 -14.61 15.76 5.37
CA VAL A 9 -13.57 14.88 4.82
C VAL A 9 -13.31 15.29 3.38
N VAL A 10 -12.07 15.67 3.08
CA VAL A 10 -11.66 16.07 1.74
C VAL A 10 -10.94 14.91 1.07
N GLY A 11 -11.53 14.38 -0.02
CA GLY A 11 -11.09 13.23 -0.79
C GLY A 11 -11.96 11.99 -0.54
N ALA A 12 -12.74 11.57 -1.55
CA ALA A 12 -13.54 10.33 -1.53
C ALA A 12 -12.78 9.14 -2.16
N GLY A 13 -11.48 9.04 -1.86
CA GLY A 13 -10.69 7.85 -2.10
C GLY A 13 -10.90 6.80 -1.00
N LEU A 14 -10.13 5.72 -1.04
CA LEU A 14 -10.24 4.59 -0.11
C LEU A 14 -10.25 5.01 1.37
N ALA A 15 -9.27 5.83 1.78
CA ALA A 15 -9.15 6.28 3.16
C ALA A 15 -10.29 7.21 3.56
N GLY A 16 -10.67 8.16 2.67
CA GLY A 16 -11.72 9.13 2.98
C GLY A 16 -13.11 8.50 3.07
N CYS A 17 -13.44 7.55 2.20
CA CYS A 17 -14.72 6.82 2.29
C CYS A 17 -14.78 5.95 3.55
N LEU A 18 -13.71 5.22 3.89
CA LEU A 18 -13.62 4.45 5.12
C LEU A 18 -13.76 5.35 6.36
N LEU A 19 -13.06 6.48 6.37
CA LEU A 19 -13.12 7.47 7.44
C LEU A 19 -14.53 8.03 7.62
N ALA A 20 -15.21 8.37 6.51
CA ALA A 20 -16.60 8.83 6.55
C ALA A 20 -17.53 7.78 7.18
N CYS A 21 -17.35 6.48 6.88
CA CYS A 21 -18.11 5.41 7.50
C CYS A 21 -17.87 5.32 9.01
N HIS A 22 -16.63 5.41 9.47
CA HIS A 22 -16.30 5.39 10.90
C HIS A 22 -16.90 6.58 11.65
N LEU A 23 -16.70 7.80 11.14
CA LEU A 23 -17.22 9.01 11.76
C LEU A 23 -18.75 9.05 11.81
N ALA A 24 -19.40 8.63 10.72
CA ALA A 24 -20.85 8.58 10.67
C ALA A 24 -21.44 7.57 11.67
N ARG A 25 -20.79 6.41 11.86
CA ARG A 25 -21.18 5.42 12.87
C ARG A 25 -20.99 5.90 14.29
N ARG A 26 -20.05 6.82 14.52
CA ARG A 26 -19.91 7.55 15.79
C ARG A 26 -20.99 8.63 15.99
N GLY A 27 -21.86 8.85 14.99
CA GLY A 27 -22.95 9.80 15.05
C GLY A 27 -22.58 11.23 14.62
N TYR A 28 -21.41 11.43 13.98
CA TYR A 28 -21.09 12.73 13.39
C TYR A 28 -21.85 12.92 12.07
N PRO A 29 -22.38 14.12 11.79
CA PRO A 29 -22.69 14.55 10.43
C PRO A 29 -21.38 14.68 9.63
N VAL A 30 -21.31 14.04 8.46
CA VAL A 30 -20.08 14.02 7.64
C VAL A 30 -20.37 14.61 6.27
N ALA A 31 -19.57 15.61 5.87
CA ALA A 31 -19.51 16.11 4.49
C ALA A 31 -18.25 15.56 3.80
N LEU A 32 -18.46 14.66 2.83
CA LEU A 32 -17.39 14.05 2.04
C LEU A 32 -17.25 14.75 0.70
N TYR A 33 -16.14 15.43 0.45
CA TYR A 33 -15.87 16.21 -0.77
C TYR A 33 -14.89 15.47 -1.68
N GLU A 34 -15.20 15.38 -2.97
CA GLU A 34 -14.33 14.80 -4.01
C GLU A 34 -14.19 15.76 -5.19
N ARG A 35 -12.97 15.95 -5.66
CA ARG A 35 -12.67 16.84 -6.80
C ARG A 35 -13.10 16.29 -8.15
N ARG A 36 -13.21 14.97 -8.28
CA ARG A 36 -13.62 14.28 -9.53
C ARG A 36 -15.13 14.06 -9.53
N PRO A 37 -15.70 13.79 -10.73
CA PRO A 37 -17.07 13.33 -10.81
C PRO A 37 -17.25 11.97 -10.12
N ASP A 38 -18.50 11.57 -9.90
CA ASP A 38 -18.85 10.29 -9.30
C ASP A 38 -18.29 9.13 -10.14
N PRO A 39 -17.36 8.32 -9.60
CA PRO A 39 -16.73 7.23 -10.37
C PRO A 39 -17.71 6.11 -10.75
N ARG A 40 -18.88 6.04 -10.09
CA ARG A 40 -19.91 5.03 -10.35
C ARG A 40 -20.73 5.34 -11.60
N THR A 41 -20.70 6.58 -12.08
CA THR A 41 -21.47 7.05 -13.27
C THR A 41 -20.68 7.03 -14.58
N GLY A 42 -19.36 6.78 -14.53
CA GLY A 42 -18.45 6.85 -15.67
C GLY A 42 -17.74 5.53 -15.97
N THR A 43 -17.08 5.49 -17.12
CA THR A 43 -16.12 4.41 -17.44
C THR A 43 -14.82 4.64 -16.67
N ALA A 44 -14.24 3.56 -16.10
CA ALA A 44 -12.96 3.61 -15.38
C ALA A 44 -11.85 4.25 -16.26
N GLU A 45 -11.04 5.12 -15.67
CA GLU A 45 -9.88 5.71 -16.36
C GLU A 45 -8.89 4.59 -16.74
N ARG A 46 -8.57 4.49 -18.04
CA ARG A 46 -7.62 3.53 -18.57
C ARG A 46 -6.21 3.79 -18.01
N GLY A 47 -5.50 2.72 -17.57
CA GLY A 47 -4.07 2.80 -17.21
C GLY A 47 -3.76 3.44 -15.85
N ARG A 48 -4.73 3.50 -14.93
CA ARG A 48 -4.53 4.01 -13.55
C ARG A 48 -5.09 3.11 -12.46
N SER A 49 -5.45 1.89 -12.79
CA SER A 49 -6.06 0.95 -11.85
C SER A 49 -5.05 -0.11 -11.42
N ILE A 50 -4.07 0.27 -10.60
CA ILE A 50 -3.20 -0.72 -9.94
C ILE A 50 -4.07 -1.53 -8.97
N ASN A 51 -3.99 -2.86 -9.06
CA ASN A 51 -4.59 -3.73 -8.06
C ASN A 51 -3.93 -3.52 -6.71
N LEU A 52 -4.74 -3.62 -5.68
CA LEU A 52 -4.28 -3.55 -4.30
C LEU A 52 -4.01 -4.96 -3.77
N ALA A 53 -3.00 -5.06 -2.94
CA ALA A 53 -2.73 -6.23 -2.12
C ALA A 53 -3.34 -6.00 -0.74
N LEU A 54 -4.57 -6.46 -0.52
CA LEU A 54 -5.28 -6.29 0.75
C LEU A 54 -4.74 -7.28 1.78
N SER A 55 -4.24 -6.77 2.89
CA SER A 55 -3.63 -7.50 4.00
C SER A 55 -4.51 -7.47 5.25
N GLU A 56 -4.12 -8.18 6.32
CA GLU A 56 -4.89 -8.23 7.58
C GLU A 56 -5.24 -6.84 8.13
N ARG A 57 -4.38 -5.83 7.97
CA ARG A 57 -4.67 -4.45 8.41
C ARG A 57 -5.84 -3.83 7.67
N GLY A 58 -5.89 -4.05 6.37
CA GLY A 58 -7.01 -3.59 5.55
C GLY A 58 -8.30 -4.35 5.88
N LEU A 59 -8.20 -5.66 6.08
CA LEU A 59 -9.33 -6.50 6.47
C LEU A 59 -9.88 -6.13 7.85
N ASP A 60 -9.01 -5.87 8.86
CA ASP A 60 -9.45 -5.40 10.18
C ASP A 60 -10.29 -4.11 10.09
N ALA A 61 -9.85 -3.16 9.25
CA ALA A 61 -10.58 -1.91 9.05
C ALA A 61 -11.95 -2.12 8.37
N LEU A 62 -12.00 -2.97 7.34
CA LEU A 62 -13.25 -3.31 6.64
C LEU A 62 -14.22 -4.10 7.54
N ARG A 63 -13.70 -5.01 8.36
CA ARG A 63 -14.47 -5.79 9.35
C ARG A 63 -15.18 -4.89 10.34
N ARG A 64 -14.55 -3.82 10.78
CA ARG A 64 -15.12 -2.83 11.73
C ARG A 64 -16.32 -2.10 11.17
N ILE A 65 -16.38 -1.94 9.85
CA ILE A 65 -17.56 -1.35 9.18
C ILE A 65 -18.49 -2.40 8.56
N GLY A 66 -18.23 -3.71 8.76
CA GLY A 66 -19.05 -4.81 8.25
C GLY A 66 -19.01 -4.98 6.73
N LEU A 67 -17.90 -4.55 6.08
CA LEU A 67 -17.74 -4.60 4.61
C LEU A 67 -16.76 -5.69 4.16
N GLU A 68 -16.16 -6.46 5.09
CA GLU A 68 -15.15 -7.48 4.77
C GLU A 68 -15.70 -8.55 3.84
N ASP A 69 -16.85 -9.13 4.15
CA ASP A 69 -17.41 -10.25 3.37
C ASP A 69 -17.75 -9.83 1.93
N GLU A 70 -18.33 -8.63 1.75
CA GLU A 70 -18.65 -8.09 0.44
C GLU A 70 -17.39 -7.87 -0.40
N VAL A 71 -16.38 -7.24 0.18
CA VAL A 71 -15.10 -6.95 -0.48
C VAL A 71 -14.35 -8.25 -0.81
N MET A 72 -14.40 -9.24 0.08
CA MET A 72 -13.71 -10.50 -0.11
C MET A 72 -14.38 -11.43 -1.13
N ALA A 73 -15.65 -11.21 -1.49
CA ALA A 73 -16.35 -12.01 -2.50
C ALA A 73 -15.67 -11.93 -3.89
N ASP A 74 -15.08 -10.78 -4.22
CA ASP A 74 -14.39 -10.54 -5.50
C ASP A 74 -12.85 -10.56 -5.37
N ALA A 75 -12.31 -10.79 -4.17
CA ALA A 75 -10.88 -10.78 -3.94
C ALA A 75 -10.24 -12.13 -4.31
N LEU A 76 -9.07 -12.09 -4.93
CA LEU A 76 -8.32 -13.29 -5.32
C LEU A 76 -7.15 -13.52 -4.34
N PRO A 77 -7.15 -14.65 -3.61
CA PRO A 77 -6.12 -14.94 -2.62
C PRO A 77 -4.84 -15.44 -3.29
N MET A 78 -3.76 -14.66 -3.16
CA MET A 78 -2.41 -15.04 -3.56
C MET A 78 -1.65 -15.62 -2.35
N ARG A 79 -1.23 -16.89 -2.42
CA ARG A 79 -0.56 -17.61 -1.32
C ARG A 79 0.97 -17.51 -1.36
N GLY A 80 1.51 -16.91 -2.40
CA GLY A 80 2.94 -16.76 -2.60
C GLY A 80 3.30 -15.88 -3.78
N ARG A 81 4.57 -15.91 -4.11
CA ARG A 81 5.14 -15.24 -5.28
C ARG A 81 5.53 -16.30 -6.30
N MET A 82 5.21 -16.09 -7.56
CA MET A 82 5.75 -16.85 -8.69
C MET A 82 6.88 -16.03 -9.29
N ILE A 83 8.11 -16.47 -9.12
CA ILE A 83 9.29 -15.78 -9.63
C ILE A 83 9.61 -16.32 -11.03
N HIS A 84 9.64 -15.42 -12.01
CA HIS A 84 10.01 -15.70 -13.38
C HIS A 84 11.48 -15.30 -13.59
N PRO A 85 12.44 -16.23 -13.51
CA PRO A 85 13.86 -15.92 -13.71
C PRO A 85 14.13 -15.52 -15.18
N VAL A 86 15.32 -15.00 -15.48
CA VAL A 86 15.74 -14.72 -16.84
C VAL A 86 15.90 -16.02 -17.62
N GLU A 87 16.40 -17.05 -16.96
CA GLU A 87 16.59 -18.41 -17.51
C GLU A 87 16.03 -19.45 -16.53
N GLY A 88 15.38 -20.48 -17.06
CA GLY A 88 14.79 -21.56 -16.28
C GLY A 88 13.27 -21.40 -16.06
N GLU A 89 12.70 -22.35 -15.32
CA GLU A 89 11.27 -22.40 -15.06
C GLU A 89 10.85 -21.46 -13.91
N PRO A 90 9.61 -20.94 -13.91
CA PRO A 90 9.07 -20.17 -12.81
C PRO A 90 9.10 -20.96 -11.49
N GLU A 91 9.41 -20.26 -10.39
CA GLU A 91 9.52 -20.85 -9.04
C GLU A 91 8.52 -20.23 -8.09
N PHE A 92 7.68 -21.07 -7.47
CA PHE A 92 6.73 -20.60 -6.44
C PHE A 92 7.40 -20.48 -5.08
N GLN A 93 7.22 -19.32 -4.44
CA GLN A 93 7.71 -19.01 -3.10
C GLN A 93 6.54 -18.64 -2.20
N SER A 94 6.18 -19.54 -1.26
CA SER A 94 5.10 -19.31 -0.30
C SER A 94 5.36 -18.08 0.59
N TYR A 95 4.29 -17.39 0.99
CA TYR A 95 4.37 -16.27 1.95
C TYR A 95 4.58 -16.74 3.39
N SER A 96 4.15 -17.95 3.74
CA SER A 96 4.25 -18.49 5.09
C SER A 96 4.81 -19.91 5.09
N GLY A 97 5.38 -20.33 6.24
CA GLY A 97 5.86 -21.69 6.42
C GLY A 97 4.75 -22.75 6.42
N SER A 98 3.50 -22.38 6.74
CA SER A 98 2.32 -23.27 6.69
C SER A 98 1.68 -23.33 5.29
N GLY A 99 1.90 -22.32 4.42
CA GLY A 99 1.30 -22.24 3.10
C GLY A 99 -0.18 -21.81 3.07
N ASP A 100 -0.77 -21.50 4.24
CA ASP A 100 -2.19 -21.15 4.40
C ASP A 100 -2.47 -19.64 4.32
N ARG A 101 -1.44 -18.79 4.46
CA ARG A 101 -1.56 -17.34 4.42
C ARG A 101 -1.67 -16.83 2.99
N ALA A 102 -2.56 -15.87 2.77
CA ALA A 102 -2.75 -15.23 1.48
C ALA A 102 -2.85 -13.71 1.62
N ILE A 103 -2.36 -12.99 0.61
CA ILE A 103 -2.68 -11.59 0.37
C ILE A 103 -3.72 -11.55 -0.72
N ASN A 104 -4.71 -10.70 -0.56
CA ASN A 104 -5.85 -10.70 -1.46
C ASN A 104 -5.68 -9.61 -2.54
N SER A 105 -5.63 -10.02 -3.81
CA SER A 105 -5.68 -9.08 -4.94
C SER A 105 -7.10 -8.56 -5.08
N ILE A 106 -7.25 -7.25 -5.14
CA ILE A 106 -8.53 -6.58 -5.35
C ILE A 106 -8.38 -5.38 -6.27
N SER A 107 -9.38 -5.15 -7.12
CA SER A 107 -9.45 -3.93 -7.91
C SER A 107 -9.60 -2.70 -7.00
N ARG A 108 -8.68 -1.73 -7.16
CA ARG A 108 -8.76 -0.47 -6.42
C ARG A 108 -10.07 0.26 -6.69
N GLY A 109 -10.55 0.23 -7.93
CA GLY A 109 -11.82 0.87 -8.31
C GLY A 109 -13.01 0.19 -7.65
N ALA A 110 -13.08 -1.14 -7.67
CA ALA A 110 -14.15 -1.89 -7.03
C ALA A 110 -14.19 -1.65 -5.51
N LEU A 111 -13.04 -1.72 -4.84
CA LEU A 111 -12.96 -1.41 -3.41
C LEU A 111 -13.38 0.03 -3.09
N ASN A 112 -12.98 1.00 -3.93
CA ASN A 112 -13.37 2.40 -3.73
C ASN A 112 -14.88 2.58 -3.90
N ASN A 113 -15.48 1.94 -4.89
CA ASN A 113 -16.93 2.01 -5.12
C ASN A 113 -17.70 1.37 -3.97
N ALA A 114 -17.30 0.19 -3.49
CA ALA A 114 -17.92 -0.46 -2.34
C ALA A 114 -17.87 0.42 -1.06
N LEU A 115 -16.71 1.03 -0.78
CA LEU A 115 -16.56 1.97 0.32
C LEU A 115 -17.39 3.24 0.15
N LEU A 116 -17.48 3.76 -1.07
CA LEU A 116 -18.27 4.95 -1.40
C LEU A 116 -19.77 4.66 -1.26
N ASP A 117 -20.23 3.49 -1.72
CA ASP A 117 -21.61 3.04 -1.57
C ASP A 117 -21.96 2.86 -0.09
N ALA A 118 -21.08 2.24 0.68
CA ALA A 118 -21.27 2.09 2.12
C ALA A 118 -21.35 3.45 2.85
N ALA A 119 -20.50 4.41 2.48
CA ALA A 119 -20.54 5.75 3.04
C ALA A 119 -21.82 6.51 2.64
N ALA A 120 -22.18 6.48 1.35
CA ALA A 120 -23.37 7.17 0.82
C ALA A 120 -24.70 6.59 1.33
N ALA A 121 -24.71 5.32 1.78
CA ALA A 121 -25.89 4.70 2.38
C ALA A 121 -26.18 5.18 3.82
N LEU A 122 -25.23 5.83 4.49
CA LEU A 122 -25.40 6.33 5.85
C LEU A 122 -26.16 7.66 5.84
N PRO A 123 -27.25 7.81 6.64
CA PRO A 123 -28.14 8.96 6.56
C PRO A 123 -27.50 10.29 7.01
N ASN A 124 -26.40 10.22 7.74
CA ASN A 124 -25.63 11.37 8.22
C ASN A 124 -24.37 11.63 7.40
N VAL A 125 -24.24 11.02 6.20
CA VAL A 125 -23.15 11.29 5.25
C VAL A 125 -23.72 12.01 4.02
N ARG A 126 -23.11 13.13 3.67
CA ARG A 126 -23.37 13.86 2.43
C ARG A 126 -22.12 13.81 1.55
N VAL A 127 -22.25 13.29 0.33
CA VAL A 127 -21.14 13.24 -0.64
C VAL A 127 -21.31 14.36 -1.67
N ALA A 128 -20.26 15.13 -1.91
CA ALA A 128 -20.22 16.23 -2.88
C ALA A 128 -19.06 15.99 -3.87
N PHE A 129 -19.41 15.59 -5.10
CA PHE A 129 -18.47 15.43 -6.21
C PHE A 129 -18.22 16.76 -6.92
N ASP A 130 -17.19 16.80 -7.77
CA ASP A 130 -16.78 18.00 -8.52
C ASP A 130 -16.43 19.19 -7.61
N HIS A 131 -15.95 18.91 -6.39
CA HIS A 131 -15.56 19.91 -5.40
C HIS A 131 -14.05 19.87 -5.19
N ARG A 132 -13.31 20.71 -5.92
CA ARG A 132 -11.85 20.83 -5.80
C ARG A 132 -11.49 21.87 -4.75
N LEU A 133 -10.91 21.45 -3.62
CA LEU A 133 -10.45 22.39 -2.59
C LEU A 133 -9.37 23.34 -3.14
N VAL A 134 -9.57 24.64 -2.99
CA VAL A 134 -8.66 25.70 -3.43
C VAL A 134 -8.32 26.71 -2.34
N GLY A 135 -8.97 26.66 -1.18
CA GLY A 135 -8.70 27.49 -0.02
C GLY A 135 -9.15 26.81 1.24
N LEU A 136 -8.42 27.01 2.35
CA LEU A 136 -8.72 26.53 3.68
C LEU A 136 -8.22 27.53 4.72
N ASP A 137 -9.11 27.95 5.61
CA ASP A 137 -8.73 28.59 6.88
C ASP A 137 -8.56 27.51 7.95
N PRO A 138 -7.33 27.21 8.39
CA PRO A 138 -7.10 26.16 9.37
C PRO A 138 -7.63 26.46 10.78
N LEU A 139 -7.87 27.72 11.10
CA LEU A 139 -8.38 28.14 12.42
C LEU A 139 -9.90 28.22 12.43
N GLY A 140 -10.51 28.81 11.40
CA GLY A 140 -11.96 28.95 11.27
C GLY A 140 -12.66 27.69 10.73
N GLY A 141 -11.94 26.81 10.02
CA GLY A 141 -12.52 25.65 9.37
C GLY A 141 -13.32 25.98 8.10
N GLU A 142 -13.18 27.21 7.56
CA GLU A 142 -13.79 27.58 6.28
C GLU A 142 -12.98 27.00 5.13
N MET A 143 -13.67 26.34 4.22
CA MET A 143 -13.12 25.76 2.98
C MET A 143 -13.71 26.46 1.76
N THR A 144 -12.87 26.72 0.76
CA THR A 144 -13.30 27.19 -0.55
C THR A 144 -13.09 26.10 -1.59
N PHE A 145 -14.14 25.73 -2.29
CA PHE A 145 -14.09 24.76 -3.38
C PHE A 145 -14.33 25.42 -4.72
N GLU A 146 -13.65 24.93 -5.74
CA GLU A 146 -13.97 25.21 -7.15
C GLU A 146 -14.83 24.08 -7.69
N THR A 147 -15.97 24.46 -8.26
CA THR A 147 -16.96 23.56 -8.87
C THR A 147 -17.26 23.99 -10.31
N PRO A 148 -17.92 23.17 -11.15
CA PRO A 148 -18.35 23.55 -12.49
C PRO A 148 -19.26 24.78 -12.51
N GLN A 149 -19.95 25.07 -11.39
CA GLN A 149 -20.85 26.23 -11.26
C GLN A 149 -20.17 27.47 -10.68
N GLY A 150 -18.90 27.38 -10.33
CA GLY A 150 -18.12 28.45 -9.71
C GLY A 150 -17.58 28.09 -8.33
N LYS A 151 -17.11 29.10 -7.59
CA LYS A 151 -16.61 28.89 -6.24
C LYS A 151 -17.74 28.80 -5.22
N VAL A 152 -17.62 27.85 -4.31
CA VAL A 152 -18.51 27.69 -3.15
C VAL A 152 -17.71 27.60 -1.88
N THR A 153 -18.28 28.03 -0.76
CA THR A 153 -17.66 27.94 0.56
C THR A 153 -18.47 26.99 1.45
N ALA A 154 -17.77 26.32 2.36
CA ALA A 154 -18.35 25.50 3.41
C ALA A 154 -17.52 25.64 4.68
N THR A 155 -18.13 25.45 5.84
CA THR A 155 -17.44 25.50 7.14
C THR A 155 -17.72 24.23 7.91
N ALA A 156 -16.69 23.68 8.55
CA ALA A 156 -16.82 22.52 9.43
C ALA A 156 -16.03 22.73 10.73
N SER A 157 -16.45 22.06 11.80
CA SER A 157 -15.73 22.11 13.07
C SER A 157 -14.36 21.44 12.99
N VAL A 158 -14.26 20.37 12.19
CA VAL A 158 -13.02 19.64 11.89
C VAL A 158 -12.94 19.35 10.40
N VAL A 159 -11.74 19.49 9.83
CA VAL A 159 -11.44 19.18 8.42
C VAL A 159 -10.38 18.09 8.36
N LEU A 160 -10.67 16.98 7.69
CA LEU A 160 -9.77 15.85 7.55
C LEU A 160 -9.37 15.68 6.08
N GLY A 161 -8.09 15.90 5.77
CA GLY A 161 -7.52 15.70 4.44
C GLY A 161 -7.18 14.23 4.20
N ALA A 162 -7.96 13.55 3.35
CA ALA A 162 -7.74 12.20 2.85
C ALA A 162 -7.59 12.18 1.31
N ASP A 163 -7.07 13.28 0.76
CA ASP A 163 -7.05 13.63 -0.66
C ASP A 163 -5.76 13.17 -1.39
N GLY A 164 -5.04 12.21 -0.79
CA GLY A 164 -3.97 11.46 -1.42
C GLY A 164 -2.61 12.16 -1.45
N ALA A 165 -1.65 11.59 -2.15
CA ALA A 165 -0.25 12.06 -2.16
C ALA A 165 -0.09 13.52 -2.64
N GLY A 166 -0.94 13.97 -3.57
CA GLY A 166 -1.01 15.37 -4.03
C GLY A 166 -1.99 16.23 -3.24
N SER A 167 -2.12 16.02 -1.93
CA SER A 167 -3.11 16.65 -1.05
C SER A 167 -3.17 18.17 -1.17
N ALA A 168 -4.36 18.68 -1.48
CA ALA A 168 -4.65 20.11 -1.46
C ALA A 168 -4.75 20.61 -0.03
N VAL A 169 -5.28 19.82 0.90
CA VAL A 169 -5.33 20.16 2.32
C VAL A 169 -3.91 20.38 2.86
N ARG A 170 -2.97 19.46 2.60
CA ARG A 170 -1.56 19.60 2.98
C ARG A 170 -0.95 20.87 2.38
N GLY A 171 -1.23 21.12 1.10
CA GLY A 171 -0.76 22.34 0.42
C GLY A 171 -1.26 23.64 1.08
N GLN A 172 -2.52 23.69 1.53
CA GLN A 172 -3.05 24.85 2.28
C GLN A 172 -2.39 25.00 3.65
N LEU A 173 -2.16 23.89 4.36
CA LEU A 173 -1.47 23.91 5.66
C LEU A 173 0.00 24.35 5.50
N LEU A 174 0.66 23.94 4.42
CA LEU A 174 2.02 24.39 4.10
C LEU A 174 2.05 25.89 3.80
N ALA A 175 1.12 26.39 3.00
CA ALA A 175 0.99 27.82 2.68
C ALA A 175 0.67 28.67 3.93
N TYR A 176 -0.08 28.13 4.86
CA TYR A 176 -0.37 28.76 6.15
C TYR A 176 0.87 28.78 7.07
N GLY A 177 1.90 27.98 6.79
CA GLY A 177 3.06 27.82 7.66
C GLY A 177 2.81 26.88 8.86
N GLY A 178 1.75 26.09 8.81
CA GLY A 178 1.36 25.17 9.88
C GLY A 178 2.08 23.83 9.85
N LEU A 179 2.81 23.50 8.77
CA LEU A 179 3.58 22.26 8.64
C LEU A 179 4.82 22.41 7.76
N THR A 180 5.70 21.41 7.80
CA THR A 180 6.81 21.22 6.85
C THR A 180 6.61 19.91 6.09
N GLU A 181 7.10 19.82 4.85
CA GLU A 181 7.06 18.61 4.05
C GLU A 181 8.39 18.24 3.41
N SER A 182 8.57 16.97 3.10
CA SER A 182 9.63 16.42 2.25
C SER A 182 8.99 15.47 1.24
N LEU A 183 9.35 15.66 -0.04
CA LEU A 183 8.90 14.84 -1.16
C LEU A 183 10.13 14.14 -1.77
N ASP A 184 10.29 12.86 -1.50
CA ASP A 184 11.42 12.07 -1.96
C ASP A 184 11.00 11.21 -3.15
N PHE A 185 11.31 11.68 -4.37
CA PHE A 185 11.01 10.95 -5.60
C PHE A 185 12.14 9.98 -5.95
N LEU A 186 11.77 8.82 -6.48
CA LEU A 186 12.72 7.89 -7.06
C LEU A 186 12.97 8.25 -8.54
N ASP A 187 14.16 7.93 -9.02
CA ASP A 187 14.47 7.97 -10.46
C ASP A 187 13.77 6.86 -11.26
N TYR A 188 12.82 6.18 -10.65
CA TYR A 188 11.99 5.13 -11.17
C TYR A 188 10.55 5.60 -11.33
N GLY A 189 9.92 5.14 -12.40
CA GLY A 189 8.48 5.23 -12.59
C GLY A 189 7.85 3.84 -12.65
N TYR A 190 6.54 3.82 -12.86
CA TYR A 190 5.82 2.59 -13.16
C TYR A 190 4.88 2.79 -14.35
N LYS A 191 4.64 1.70 -15.07
CA LYS A 191 3.69 1.67 -16.19
C LYS A 191 2.84 0.42 -16.08
N GLU A 192 1.53 0.61 -16.28
CA GLU A 192 0.55 -0.47 -16.27
C GLU A 192 0.47 -1.12 -17.65
N LEU A 193 0.41 -2.46 -17.67
CA LEU A 193 0.21 -3.30 -18.85
C LEU A 193 -0.81 -4.37 -18.49
N THR A 194 -1.37 -5.07 -19.48
CA THR A 194 -2.42 -6.05 -19.27
C THR A 194 -2.08 -7.39 -19.90
N ILE A 195 -2.30 -8.48 -19.15
CA ILE A 195 -2.42 -9.83 -19.70
C ILE A 195 -3.91 -10.16 -19.72
N PRO A 196 -4.56 -10.27 -20.88
CA PRO A 196 -5.97 -10.65 -20.97
C PRO A 196 -6.19 -12.14 -20.66
N PRO A 197 -7.44 -12.58 -20.42
CA PRO A 197 -7.76 -13.98 -20.33
C PRO A 197 -7.34 -14.74 -21.59
N LEU A 198 -6.78 -15.94 -21.44
CA LEU A 198 -6.40 -16.82 -22.53
C LEU A 198 -7.47 -17.92 -22.69
N GLY A 199 -8.19 -17.89 -23.81
CA GLY A 199 -9.29 -18.85 -24.04
C GLY A 199 -10.41 -18.79 -22.99
N GLY A 200 -10.56 -17.63 -22.32
CA GLY A 200 -11.53 -17.45 -21.26
C GLY A 200 -11.05 -17.89 -19.87
N GLU A 201 -9.80 -18.34 -19.74
CA GLU A 201 -9.20 -18.77 -18.48
C GLU A 201 -8.02 -17.86 -18.10
N PHE A 202 -7.52 -17.97 -16.85
CA PHE A 202 -6.33 -17.27 -16.43
C PHE A 202 -5.10 -17.70 -17.25
N ALA A 203 -4.35 -16.75 -17.78
CA ALA A 203 -3.12 -17.03 -18.52
C ALA A 203 -1.95 -17.44 -17.63
N LEU A 204 -2.01 -17.12 -16.34
CA LEU A 204 -1.02 -17.44 -15.30
C LEU A 204 -1.74 -17.99 -14.06
N ASP A 205 -0.99 -18.48 -13.06
CA ASP A 205 -1.57 -18.96 -11.79
C ASP A 205 -2.19 -17.80 -10.98
N PRO A 206 -3.53 -17.73 -10.80
CA PRO A 206 -4.16 -16.68 -10.02
C PRO A 206 -3.88 -16.76 -8.51
N GLY A 207 -3.34 -17.87 -8.02
CA GLY A 207 -2.96 -18.07 -6.62
C GLY A 207 -1.62 -17.45 -6.24
N ALA A 208 -0.97 -16.71 -7.14
CA ALA A 208 0.35 -16.12 -6.94
C ALA A 208 0.46 -14.67 -7.41
N LEU A 209 1.30 -13.90 -6.72
CA LEU A 209 1.86 -12.65 -7.25
C LEU A 209 3.01 -13.00 -8.18
N HIS A 210 2.89 -12.74 -9.47
CA HIS A 210 3.96 -12.97 -10.43
C HIS A 210 4.99 -11.85 -10.39
N ILE A 211 6.28 -12.20 -10.45
CA ILE A 211 7.40 -11.24 -10.39
C ILE A 211 8.45 -11.62 -11.42
N TRP A 212 8.82 -10.68 -12.29
CA TRP A 212 9.94 -10.75 -13.23
C TRP A 212 11.06 -9.81 -12.77
N PRO A 213 12.04 -10.30 -11.98
CA PRO A 213 13.21 -9.49 -11.62
C PRO A 213 14.19 -9.42 -12.81
N ARG A 214 14.53 -8.21 -13.24
CA ARG A 214 15.40 -7.95 -14.40
C ARG A 214 16.53 -6.97 -14.10
N GLY A 215 17.00 -6.93 -12.86
CA GLY A 215 18.07 -6.04 -12.41
C GLY A 215 17.66 -4.57 -12.42
N THR A 216 17.77 -3.89 -13.56
CA THR A 216 17.37 -2.47 -13.68
C THR A 216 15.87 -2.27 -13.83
N SER A 217 15.11 -3.27 -14.27
CA SER A 217 13.65 -3.25 -14.33
C SER A 217 13.08 -4.40 -13.51
N MET A 218 11.83 -4.27 -13.13
CA MET A 218 11.06 -5.31 -12.48
C MET A 218 9.62 -5.20 -12.94
N MET A 219 8.97 -6.32 -13.20
CA MET A 219 7.54 -6.34 -13.46
C MET A 219 6.86 -7.25 -12.43
N ILE A 220 5.67 -6.84 -12.01
CA ILE A 220 4.78 -7.67 -11.21
C ILE A 220 3.45 -7.84 -11.95
N ALA A 221 2.72 -8.93 -11.69
CA ALA A 221 1.36 -9.10 -12.19
C ALA A 221 0.46 -9.66 -11.08
N LEU A 222 -0.71 -9.04 -10.92
CA LEU A 222 -1.75 -9.42 -9.97
C LEU A 222 -3.00 -9.84 -10.73
N PRO A 223 -3.67 -10.94 -10.30
CA PRO A 223 -4.88 -11.42 -10.95
C PRO A 223 -6.09 -10.51 -10.70
N ASN A 224 -7.02 -10.49 -11.67
CA ASN A 224 -8.30 -9.80 -11.62
C ASN A 224 -9.46 -10.80 -11.66
N PRO A 225 -10.65 -10.44 -11.12
CA PRO A 225 -11.85 -11.29 -11.17
C PRO A 225 -12.31 -11.63 -12.59
N ASP A 226 -12.02 -10.79 -13.58
CA ASP A 226 -12.31 -11.03 -15.00
C ASP A 226 -11.31 -11.98 -15.69
N ARG A 227 -10.42 -12.62 -14.89
CA ARG A 227 -9.36 -13.55 -15.32
C ARG A 227 -8.21 -12.89 -16.10
N SER A 228 -8.15 -11.58 -16.16
CA SER A 228 -6.97 -10.84 -16.62
C SER A 228 -5.93 -10.71 -15.50
N PHE A 229 -4.74 -10.21 -15.85
CA PHE A 229 -3.75 -9.75 -14.88
C PHE A 229 -3.39 -8.28 -15.15
N THR A 230 -3.36 -7.49 -14.10
CA THR A 230 -2.77 -6.16 -14.13
C THR A 230 -1.28 -6.29 -13.89
N CYS A 231 -0.49 -5.95 -14.90
CA CYS A 231 0.97 -5.94 -14.85
C CYS A 231 1.46 -4.54 -14.52
N THR A 232 2.44 -4.42 -13.64
CA THR A 232 3.11 -3.15 -13.34
C THR A 232 4.59 -3.27 -13.61
N LEU A 233 5.08 -2.58 -14.65
CA LEU A 233 6.49 -2.47 -14.97
C LEU A 233 7.10 -1.30 -14.20
N PHE A 234 8.10 -1.56 -13.37
CA PHE A 234 8.94 -0.58 -12.69
C PHE A 234 10.28 -0.44 -13.40
N TRP A 235 10.63 0.78 -13.80
CA TRP A 235 11.86 1.04 -14.55
C TRP A 235 12.33 2.48 -14.34
N PRO A 236 13.64 2.80 -14.56
CA PRO A 236 14.10 4.19 -14.55
C PRO A 236 13.30 5.06 -15.52
N THR A 237 13.03 6.31 -15.13
CA THR A 237 12.31 7.26 -15.97
C THR A 237 13.18 7.81 -17.09
N HIS A 238 14.47 8.04 -16.82
CA HIS A 238 15.44 8.64 -17.73
C HIS A 238 16.72 7.79 -17.86
N GLY A 239 17.49 8.02 -18.93
CA GLY A 239 18.73 7.34 -19.22
C GLY A 239 18.63 6.36 -20.40
N THR A 240 19.71 5.65 -20.68
CA THR A 240 19.81 4.74 -21.85
C THR A 240 18.98 3.46 -21.70
N ARG A 241 18.64 3.07 -20.46
CA ARG A 241 17.79 1.92 -20.13
C ARG A 241 16.65 2.41 -19.24
N SER A 242 15.62 3.02 -19.85
CA SER A 242 14.56 3.72 -19.16
C SER A 242 13.28 3.79 -20.00
N PHE A 243 12.18 4.22 -19.40
CA PHE A 243 10.94 4.51 -20.13
C PHE A 243 11.16 5.48 -21.29
N ALA A 244 11.99 6.51 -21.10
CA ALA A 244 12.29 7.49 -22.14
C ALA A 244 13.08 6.91 -23.33
N SER A 245 13.75 5.76 -23.19
CA SER A 245 14.53 5.14 -24.26
C SER A 245 13.69 4.34 -25.26
N LEU A 246 12.45 3.98 -24.93
CA LEU A 246 11.55 3.21 -25.80
C LEU A 246 10.55 4.14 -26.50
N SER A 247 10.99 4.76 -27.59
CA SER A 247 10.21 5.77 -28.32
C SER A 247 9.45 5.24 -29.54
N SER A 248 9.66 3.99 -29.96
CA SER A 248 8.99 3.39 -31.12
C SER A 248 8.41 2.02 -30.80
N PRO A 249 7.36 1.58 -31.54
CA PRO A 249 6.82 0.22 -31.42
C PRO A 249 7.88 -0.87 -31.52
N ALA A 250 8.78 -0.80 -32.49
CA ALA A 250 9.85 -1.78 -32.69
C ALA A 250 10.82 -1.84 -31.49
N ALA A 251 11.15 -0.70 -30.88
CA ALA A 251 12.00 -0.66 -29.69
C ALA A 251 11.30 -1.30 -28.47
N ILE A 252 9.97 -1.09 -28.34
CA ILE A 252 9.16 -1.70 -27.29
C ILE A 252 9.12 -3.22 -27.47
N GLU A 253 8.80 -3.70 -28.66
CA GLU A 253 8.76 -5.13 -29.00
C GLU A 253 10.10 -5.80 -28.72
N GLN A 254 11.19 -5.20 -29.18
CA GLN A 254 12.54 -5.71 -28.97
C GLN A 254 12.92 -5.77 -27.49
N PHE A 255 12.57 -4.76 -26.71
CA PHE A 255 12.82 -4.73 -25.26
C PHE A 255 12.11 -5.89 -24.57
N PHE A 256 10.81 -6.08 -24.82
CA PHE A 256 10.06 -7.15 -24.19
C PHE A 256 10.46 -8.53 -24.68
N ALA A 257 10.73 -8.70 -25.98
CA ALA A 257 11.24 -9.95 -26.52
C ALA A 257 12.60 -10.36 -25.90
N THR A 258 13.43 -9.37 -25.54
CA THR A 258 14.74 -9.61 -24.94
C THR A 258 14.67 -9.86 -23.43
N HIS A 259 13.84 -9.09 -22.71
CA HIS A 259 13.85 -9.08 -21.25
C HIS A 259 12.67 -9.84 -20.61
N TYR A 260 11.57 -10.01 -21.34
CA TYR A 260 10.33 -10.65 -20.89
C TYR A 260 9.73 -11.58 -21.95
N PRO A 261 10.55 -12.52 -22.50
CA PRO A 261 10.12 -13.35 -23.65
C PRO A 261 8.90 -14.23 -23.32
N ASP A 262 8.76 -14.65 -22.07
CA ASP A 262 7.62 -15.43 -21.56
C ASP A 262 6.34 -14.61 -21.43
N LEU A 263 6.42 -13.28 -21.31
CA LEU A 263 5.27 -12.38 -21.28
C LEU A 263 4.70 -12.11 -22.68
N VAL A 264 5.54 -11.95 -23.69
CA VAL A 264 5.15 -11.48 -25.04
C VAL A 264 3.95 -12.25 -25.61
N PRO A 265 3.92 -13.60 -25.59
CA PRO A 265 2.78 -14.36 -26.10
C PRO A 265 1.49 -14.19 -25.29
N LEU A 266 1.58 -13.71 -24.04
CA LEU A 266 0.45 -13.54 -23.12
C LEU A 266 -0.16 -12.14 -23.19
N ALA A 267 0.54 -11.15 -23.75
CA ALA A 267 0.15 -9.74 -23.75
C ALA A 267 0.02 -9.18 -25.18
N PRO A 268 -1.02 -9.53 -25.94
CA PRO A 268 -1.18 -9.15 -27.34
C PRO A 268 -1.28 -7.63 -27.55
N ASN A 269 -1.74 -6.88 -26.55
CA ASN A 269 -1.89 -5.42 -26.60
C ASN A 269 -0.69 -4.67 -25.99
N LEU A 270 0.43 -5.34 -25.78
CA LEU A 270 1.58 -4.84 -25.04
C LEU A 270 2.11 -3.48 -25.55
N VAL A 271 2.23 -3.31 -26.86
CA VAL A 271 2.71 -2.07 -27.48
C VAL A 271 1.70 -0.94 -27.30
N ASP A 272 0.42 -1.22 -27.50
CA ASP A 272 -0.67 -0.25 -27.31
C ASP A 272 -0.74 0.23 -25.86
N ASP A 273 -0.77 -0.70 -24.90
CA ASP A 273 -0.73 -0.39 -23.48
C ASP A 273 0.50 0.44 -23.11
N TYR A 274 1.67 0.06 -23.64
CA TYR A 274 2.90 0.79 -23.37
C TYR A 274 2.87 2.23 -23.89
N GLN A 275 2.30 2.47 -25.08
CA GLN A 275 2.25 3.80 -25.69
C GLN A 275 1.20 4.69 -25.05
N HIS A 276 0.04 4.15 -24.70
CA HIS A 276 -1.10 4.94 -24.23
C HIS A 276 -1.17 5.10 -22.71
N ASN A 277 -0.69 4.12 -21.95
CA ASN A 277 -0.71 4.25 -20.49
C ASN A 277 0.39 5.21 -20.01
N PRO A 278 0.09 6.11 -19.06
CA PRO A 278 1.06 7.08 -18.56
C PRO A 278 2.16 6.39 -17.72
N VAL A 279 3.31 7.02 -17.64
CA VAL A 279 4.32 6.66 -16.62
C VAL A 279 3.93 7.33 -15.30
N GLY A 280 3.66 6.52 -14.30
CA GLY A 280 3.40 6.99 -12.95
C GLY A 280 4.69 7.29 -12.18
N VAL A 281 4.62 8.26 -11.28
CA VAL A 281 5.75 8.68 -10.43
C VAL A 281 5.77 7.86 -9.15
N LEU A 282 6.95 7.52 -8.68
CA LEU A 282 7.19 6.85 -7.40
C LEU A 282 7.83 7.83 -6.43
N GLY A 283 7.17 8.06 -5.31
CA GLY A 283 7.67 8.99 -4.30
C GLY A 283 7.19 8.64 -2.89
N THR A 284 7.90 9.19 -1.91
CA THR A 284 7.53 9.14 -0.51
C THR A 284 7.22 10.55 -0.05
N VAL A 285 6.06 10.74 0.53
CA VAL A 285 5.64 12.00 1.17
C VAL A 285 5.89 11.89 2.67
N ARG A 286 6.47 12.92 3.24
CA ARG A 286 6.57 13.11 4.69
C ARG A 286 6.17 14.53 5.03
N CYS A 287 5.37 14.69 6.05
CA CYS A 287 5.08 16.01 6.60
C CYS A 287 5.02 15.97 8.12
N THR A 288 5.16 17.13 8.74
CA THR A 288 5.01 17.28 10.19
C THR A 288 4.72 18.73 10.54
N PRO A 289 3.79 19.00 11.47
CA PRO A 289 2.83 18.07 12.07
C PRO A 289 1.77 17.56 11.06
N TRP A 290 1.00 16.52 11.42
CA TRP A 290 -0.13 16.04 10.63
C TRP A 290 -1.44 16.74 10.96
N GLN A 291 -1.40 17.69 11.86
CA GLN A 291 -2.57 18.43 12.30
C GLN A 291 -2.22 19.89 12.62
N VAL A 292 -3.19 20.77 12.52
CA VAL A 292 -3.09 22.18 12.91
C VAL A 292 -4.27 22.55 13.78
N ALA A 293 -3.98 23.18 14.90
CA ALA A 293 -4.94 23.70 15.89
C ALA A 293 -5.93 22.64 16.45
N GLY A 294 -5.62 21.33 16.35
CA GLY A 294 -6.55 20.27 16.74
C GLY A 294 -7.84 20.25 15.91
N ARG A 295 -7.86 20.93 14.78
CA ARG A 295 -9.03 21.13 13.90
C ARG A 295 -8.83 20.58 12.50
N VAL A 296 -7.66 20.75 11.91
CA VAL A 296 -7.35 20.18 10.59
C VAL A 296 -6.39 19.03 10.76
N GLY A 297 -6.70 17.86 10.21
CA GLY A 297 -5.88 16.65 10.25
C GLY A 297 -5.62 16.05 8.88
N LEU A 298 -4.49 15.35 8.70
CA LEU A 298 -4.12 14.63 7.48
C LEU A 298 -4.12 13.13 7.75
N ILE A 299 -4.68 12.34 6.81
CA ILE A 299 -4.87 10.89 6.93
C ILE A 299 -4.35 10.19 5.67
N GLY A 300 -3.68 9.06 5.84
CA GLY A 300 -3.18 8.23 4.75
C GLY A 300 -2.16 8.95 3.87
N ASP A 301 -2.26 8.77 2.55
CA ASP A 301 -1.30 9.35 1.60
C ASP A 301 -1.22 10.87 1.65
N ALA A 302 -2.23 11.56 2.18
CA ALA A 302 -2.15 13.02 2.40
C ALA A 302 -1.08 13.39 3.42
N ALA A 303 -0.85 12.52 4.42
CA ALA A 303 0.17 12.70 5.46
C ALA A 303 1.50 12.00 5.12
N HIS A 304 1.46 10.79 4.54
CA HIS A 304 2.61 9.89 4.47
C HIS A 304 2.55 8.89 3.31
N ALA A 305 2.35 9.37 2.08
CA ALA A 305 2.37 8.48 0.91
C ALA A 305 3.70 7.70 0.83
N ILE A 306 3.61 6.43 0.48
CA ILE A 306 4.75 5.51 0.38
C ILE A 306 4.83 4.85 -1.00
N VAL A 307 6.01 4.39 -1.37
CA VAL A 307 6.20 3.61 -2.61
C VAL A 307 5.50 2.24 -2.51
N PRO A 308 4.94 1.69 -3.61
CA PRO A 308 4.00 0.57 -3.57
C PRO A 308 4.63 -0.82 -3.34
N PHE A 309 5.93 -0.92 -3.22
CA PHE A 309 6.67 -2.18 -3.28
C PHE A 309 6.38 -3.19 -2.15
N TYR A 310 5.74 -2.77 -1.09
CA TYR A 310 5.30 -3.68 -0.02
C TYR A 310 3.78 -3.95 -0.06
N GLY A 311 3.04 -3.28 -0.96
CA GLY A 311 1.58 -3.38 -1.04
C GLY A 311 0.85 -2.85 0.20
N GLN A 312 1.46 -1.88 0.91
CA GLN A 312 0.94 -1.43 2.21
C GLN A 312 0.34 -0.02 2.23
N GLY A 313 0.33 0.73 1.11
CA GLY A 313 -0.19 2.10 1.10
C GLY A 313 -1.64 2.18 1.59
N ALA A 314 -2.56 1.49 0.94
CA ALA A 314 -3.97 1.45 1.34
C ALA A 314 -4.17 0.82 2.73
N ASN A 315 -3.46 -0.28 3.04
CA ASN A 315 -3.53 -0.94 4.33
C ASN A 315 -3.07 -0.03 5.48
N CYS A 316 -2.02 0.76 5.26
CA CYS A 316 -1.52 1.75 6.22
C CYS A 316 -2.53 2.89 6.43
N ALA A 317 -3.13 3.39 5.36
CA ALA A 317 -4.16 4.41 5.43
C ALA A 317 -5.44 3.92 6.14
N PHE A 318 -5.80 2.66 5.96
CA PHE A 318 -6.92 2.02 6.67
C PHE A 318 -6.61 1.88 8.17
N GLU A 319 -5.40 1.49 8.50
CA GLU A 319 -4.94 1.45 9.90
C GLU A 319 -4.92 2.85 10.54
N ASP A 320 -4.67 3.93 9.77
CA ASP A 320 -4.80 5.30 10.27
C ASP A 320 -6.23 5.60 10.70
N VAL A 321 -7.22 5.23 9.89
CA VAL A 321 -8.64 5.43 10.23
C VAL A 321 -9.00 4.70 11.52
N VAL A 322 -8.59 3.43 11.65
CA VAL A 322 -8.81 2.63 12.86
C VAL A 322 -8.13 3.26 14.08
N GLU A 323 -6.93 3.78 13.94
CA GLU A 323 -6.20 4.38 15.06
C GLU A 323 -6.76 5.75 15.46
N LEU A 324 -7.22 6.55 14.48
CA LEU A 324 -7.92 7.80 14.78
C LEU A 324 -9.22 7.53 15.55
N ASP A 325 -9.98 6.52 15.15
CA ASP A 325 -11.20 6.09 15.85
C ASP A 325 -10.91 5.72 17.32
N ARG A 326 -9.82 4.97 17.57
CA ARG A 326 -9.36 4.65 18.93
C ARG A 326 -8.92 5.89 19.71
N CYS A 327 -8.25 6.84 19.06
CA CYS A 327 -7.83 8.08 19.72
C CYS A 327 -9.04 8.93 20.12
N LEU A 328 -10.10 8.96 19.30
CA LEU A 328 -11.36 9.62 19.64
C LEU A 328 -12.04 8.95 20.84
N ASP A 329 -12.04 7.62 20.93
CA ASP A 329 -12.54 6.90 22.11
C ASP A 329 -11.78 7.27 23.39
N GLU A 330 -10.44 7.31 23.32
CA GLU A 330 -9.59 7.61 24.47
C GLU A 330 -9.63 9.08 24.91
N CYS A 331 -9.99 9.97 23.98
CA CYS A 331 -10.08 11.41 24.24
C CYS A 331 -11.53 11.90 24.39
N ASP A 332 -12.50 11.01 24.61
CA ASP A 332 -13.93 11.35 24.79
C ASP A 332 -14.47 12.25 23.63
N ASP A 333 -14.06 11.95 22.39
CA ASP A 333 -14.36 12.71 21.17
C ASP A 333 -13.78 14.16 21.13
N GLU A 334 -12.83 14.48 22.00
CA GLU A 334 -12.15 15.77 22.00
C GLU A 334 -11.07 15.83 20.90
N TRP A 335 -11.39 16.43 19.76
CA TRP A 335 -10.54 16.49 18.55
C TRP A 335 -9.19 17.16 18.79
N ALA A 336 -9.17 18.20 19.63
CA ALA A 336 -7.95 18.91 19.98
C ALA A 336 -6.92 18.04 20.72
N ALA A 337 -7.38 16.98 21.39
CA ALA A 337 -6.54 15.98 22.05
C ALA A 337 -6.29 14.75 21.13
N ALA A 338 -7.33 14.31 20.40
CA ALA A 338 -7.27 13.09 19.57
C ALA A 338 -6.31 13.22 18.38
N LEU A 339 -6.30 14.35 17.66
CA LEU A 339 -5.42 14.52 16.48
C LEU A 339 -3.92 14.52 16.83
N PRO A 340 -3.44 15.21 17.88
CA PRO A 340 -2.06 15.08 18.35
C PRO A 340 -1.71 13.65 18.81
N LEU A 341 -2.61 12.97 19.52
CA LEU A 341 -2.42 11.58 19.95
C LEU A 341 -2.33 10.63 18.77
N PHE A 342 -3.21 10.77 17.77
CA PHE A 342 -3.16 10.03 16.51
C PHE A 342 -1.83 10.18 15.81
N GLN A 343 -1.37 11.42 15.59
CA GLN A 343 -0.07 11.68 15.00
C GLN A 343 1.06 11.00 15.77
N HIS A 344 1.09 11.15 17.09
CA HIS A 344 2.11 10.53 17.94
C HIS A 344 2.17 9.00 17.79
N ARG A 345 1.02 8.36 17.65
CA ARG A 345 0.94 6.90 17.50
C ARG A 345 1.28 6.40 16.10
N ARG A 346 0.97 7.22 15.07
CA ARG A 346 1.08 6.78 13.68
C ARG A 346 2.37 7.19 12.99
N GLN A 347 2.98 8.31 13.35
CA GLN A 347 4.12 8.87 12.62
C GLN A 347 5.31 7.91 12.54
N ASP A 348 5.71 7.28 13.66
CA ASP A 348 6.78 6.28 13.68
C ASP A 348 6.43 5.03 12.86
N ASN A 349 5.16 4.65 12.81
CA ASN A 349 4.67 3.52 12.03
C ASN A 349 4.72 3.80 10.52
N ALA A 350 4.27 4.98 10.10
CA ALA A 350 4.35 5.43 8.71
C ALA A 350 5.80 5.49 8.21
N GLU A 351 6.71 6.04 9.01
CA GLU A 351 8.14 6.06 8.67
C GLU A 351 8.76 4.66 8.63
N ALA A 352 8.33 3.76 9.52
CA ALA A 352 8.83 2.39 9.52
C ALA A 352 8.40 1.62 8.25
N ILE A 353 7.14 1.73 7.83
CA ILE A 353 6.67 1.07 6.61
C ILE A 353 7.25 1.72 5.35
N ALA A 354 7.43 3.04 5.31
CA ALA A 354 8.08 3.72 4.19
C ALA A 354 9.50 3.16 3.95
N ARG A 355 10.30 3.02 5.02
CA ARG A 355 11.64 2.40 4.94
C ARG A 355 11.60 0.92 4.55
N MET A 356 10.63 0.17 5.04
CA MET A 356 10.48 -1.24 4.67
C MET A 356 10.07 -1.39 3.21
N ALA A 357 9.22 -0.51 2.68
CA ALA A 357 8.82 -0.52 1.28
C ALA A 357 10.00 -0.26 0.33
N LEU A 358 10.84 0.73 0.64
CA LEU A 358 12.07 0.98 -0.12
C LEU A 358 13.05 -0.19 -0.06
N ALA A 359 13.24 -0.80 1.12
CA ALA A 359 14.10 -1.97 1.27
C ALA A 359 13.57 -3.18 0.48
N ASN A 360 12.24 -3.37 0.45
CA ASN A 360 11.61 -4.44 -0.31
C ASN A 360 11.77 -4.24 -1.83
N PHE A 361 11.78 -3.00 -2.32
CA PHE A 361 12.09 -2.71 -3.73
C PHE A 361 13.44 -3.27 -4.15
N VAL A 362 14.48 -2.96 -3.39
CA VAL A 362 15.82 -3.47 -3.64
C VAL A 362 15.87 -5.01 -3.54
N GLU A 363 15.13 -5.59 -2.58
CA GLU A 363 15.03 -7.04 -2.42
C GLU A 363 14.37 -7.71 -3.63
N MET A 364 13.22 -7.23 -4.05
CA MET A 364 12.45 -7.79 -5.18
C MET A 364 13.17 -7.61 -6.52
N ARG A 365 13.82 -6.47 -6.72
CA ARG A 365 14.53 -6.16 -7.95
C ARG A 365 15.81 -6.97 -8.10
N ASP A 366 16.61 -7.05 -7.04
CA ASP A 366 18.02 -7.49 -7.11
C ASP A 366 18.26 -8.87 -6.49
N LYS A 367 17.47 -9.28 -5.48
CA LYS A 367 17.85 -10.39 -4.60
C LYS A 367 16.93 -11.61 -4.68
N VAL A 368 15.66 -11.43 -5.04
CA VAL A 368 14.64 -12.49 -4.95
C VAL A 368 14.99 -13.74 -5.76
N ALA A 369 15.68 -13.59 -6.88
CA ALA A 369 16.14 -14.69 -7.72
C ALA A 369 17.47 -15.30 -7.28
N SER A 370 18.17 -14.73 -6.27
CA SER A 370 19.49 -15.22 -5.87
C SER A 370 19.40 -16.49 -5.02
N PRO A 371 20.34 -17.46 -5.19
CA PRO A 371 20.39 -18.67 -4.34
C PRO A 371 20.50 -18.38 -2.84
N VAL A 372 21.27 -17.35 -2.47
CA VAL A 372 21.46 -16.92 -1.10
C VAL A 372 20.15 -16.47 -0.47
N PHE A 373 19.35 -15.69 -1.22
CA PHE A 373 18.04 -15.26 -0.74
C PHE A 373 17.08 -16.44 -0.55
N ARG A 374 17.07 -17.39 -1.50
CA ARG A 374 16.25 -18.60 -1.40
C ARG A 374 16.60 -19.44 -0.17
N THR A 375 17.90 -19.69 0.06
CA THR A 375 18.37 -20.41 1.26
C THR A 375 17.97 -19.70 2.54
N ARG A 376 18.12 -18.37 2.59
CA ARG A 376 17.68 -17.57 3.74
C ARG A 376 16.16 -17.74 3.99
N LYS A 377 15.32 -17.70 2.95
CA LYS A 377 13.88 -17.90 3.08
C LYS A 377 13.52 -19.30 3.57
N GLN A 378 14.22 -20.32 3.07
CA GLN A 378 14.02 -21.70 3.56
C GLN A 378 14.37 -21.83 5.06
N VAL A 379 15.45 -21.17 5.50
CA VAL A 379 15.80 -21.13 6.94
C VAL A 379 14.76 -20.38 7.75
N GLU A 380 14.27 -19.21 7.27
CA GLU A 380 13.19 -18.45 7.91
C GLU A 380 11.93 -19.31 8.08
N HIS A 381 11.48 -20.00 7.03
CA HIS A 381 10.31 -20.90 7.10
C HIS A 381 10.54 -22.14 7.97
N ALA A 382 11.77 -22.67 8.02
CA ALA A 382 12.09 -23.75 8.95
C ALA A 382 12.02 -23.29 10.41
N LEU A 383 12.49 -22.07 10.71
CA LEU A 383 12.39 -21.46 12.03
C LEU A 383 10.94 -21.16 12.42
N GLU A 384 10.12 -20.65 11.50
CA GLU A 384 8.68 -20.43 11.74
C GLU A 384 7.96 -21.72 12.13
N ARG A 385 8.24 -22.82 11.41
CA ARG A 385 7.67 -24.14 11.71
C ARG A 385 8.18 -24.75 13.02
N ALA A 386 9.46 -24.57 13.31
CA ALA A 386 10.09 -25.13 14.53
C ALA A 386 9.76 -24.33 15.79
N LEU A 387 9.51 -23.03 15.66
CA LEU A 387 9.30 -22.08 16.78
C LEU A 387 8.01 -21.25 16.56
N PRO A 388 6.83 -21.89 16.46
CA PRO A 388 5.59 -21.22 16.16
C PRO A 388 5.28 -20.11 17.19
N GLY A 389 4.97 -18.90 16.69
CA GLY A 389 4.70 -17.70 17.49
C GLY A 389 5.93 -17.05 18.15
N ARG A 390 7.06 -17.77 18.28
CA ARG A 390 8.33 -17.23 18.83
C ARG A 390 9.21 -16.63 17.74
N TYR A 391 9.30 -17.28 16.59
CA TYR A 391 9.94 -16.72 15.39
C TYR A 391 8.86 -16.47 14.35
N VAL A 392 8.77 -15.23 13.87
CA VAL A 392 7.80 -14.78 12.84
C VAL A 392 8.56 -13.87 11.88
N SER A 393 8.49 -14.14 10.59
CA SER A 393 9.19 -13.33 9.58
C SER A 393 8.67 -11.88 9.54
N GLN A 394 9.51 -10.97 9.04
CA GLN A 394 9.09 -9.58 8.83
C GLN A 394 7.87 -9.50 7.94
N TYR A 395 7.84 -10.30 6.87
CA TYR A 395 6.77 -10.29 5.91
C TYR A 395 5.44 -10.73 6.54
N GLU A 396 5.46 -11.78 7.35
CA GLU A 396 4.28 -12.27 8.06
C GLU A 396 3.76 -11.25 9.07
N LEU A 397 4.63 -10.60 9.84
CA LEU A 397 4.24 -9.55 10.78
C LEU A 397 3.62 -8.33 10.08
N VAL A 398 4.12 -7.95 8.91
CA VAL A 398 3.60 -6.80 8.16
C VAL A 398 2.30 -7.14 7.47
N SER A 399 2.19 -8.30 6.81
CA SER A 399 1.06 -8.62 5.92
C SER A 399 -0.07 -9.36 6.61
N PHE A 400 0.21 -10.14 7.66
CA PHE A 400 -0.77 -11.03 8.30
C PHE A 400 -1.00 -10.72 9.78
N SER A 401 -0.63 -9.52 10.24
CA SER A 401 -0.97 -9.04 11.58
C SER A 401 -1.19 -7.53 11.61
N THR A 402 -1.81 -7.06 12.69
CA THR A 402 -1.96 -5.63 12.99
C THR A 402 -0.86 -5.11 13.93
N THR A 403 0.25 -5.85 14.08
CA THR A 403 1.40 -5.41 14.87
C THR A 403 1.92 -4.07 14.34
N PRO A 404 2.06 -3.01 15.15
CA PRO A 404 2.53 -1.71 14.69
C PRO A 404 3.86 -1.81 13.92
N TYR A 405 3.96 -1.17 12.77
CA TYR A 405 5.13 -1.30 11.88
C TYR A 405 6.46 -0.96 12.54
N ALA A 406 6.47 0.02 13.44
CA ALA A 406 7.67 0.35 14.22
C ALA A 406 8.10 -0.79 15.16
N GLN A 407 7.14 -1.55 15.71
CA GLN A 407 7.43 -2.71 16.55
C GLN A 407 7.90 -3.91 15.72
N VAL A 408 7.41 -4.10 14.51
CA VAL A 408 7.88 -5.17 13.59
C VAL A 408 9.41 -5.13 13.47
N ARG A 409 9.97 -3.95 13.18
CA ARG A 409 11.43 -3.80 13.04
C ARG A 409 12.19 -4.14 14.32
N ARG A 410 11.67 -3.74 15.48
CA ARG A 410 12.28 -4.05 16.79
C ARG A 410 12.24 -5.56 17.05
N ARG A 411 11.09 -6.20 16.82
CA ARG A 411 10.90 -7.64 17.00
C ARG A 411 11.81 -8.45 16.09
N VAL A 412 11.88 -8.12 14.80
CA VAL A 412 12.74 -8.82 13.83
C VAL A 412 14.21 -8.69 14.19
N ARG A 413 14.69 -7.51 14.61
CA ARG A 413 16.07 -7.33 15.06
C ARG A 413 16.39 -8.18 16.31
N ALA A 414 15.48 -8.20 17.27
CA ALA A 414 15.65 -9.04 18.46
C ALA A 414 15.70 -10.53 18.12
N GLN A 415 14.83 -11.00 17.21
CA GLN A 415 14.83 -12.39 16.75
C GLN A 415 16.16 -12.77 16.07
N TYR A 416 16.67 -11.91 15.18
CA TYR A 416 17.97 -12.16 14.53
C TYR A 416 19.14 -12.15 15.53
N ALA A 417 19.11 -11.30 16.56
CA ALA A 417 20.13 -11.29 17.61
C ALA A 417 20.11 -12.62 18.39
N VAL A 418 18.93 -13.12 18.75
CA VAL A 418 18.78 -14.40 19.44
C VAL A 418 19.25 -15.57 18.57
N VAL A 419 18.81 -15.63 17.30
CA VAL A 419 19.24 -16.69 16.36
C VAL A 419 20.75 -16.65 16.16
N GLY A 420 21.33 -15.47 16.01
CA GLY A 420 22.79 -15.29 15.88
C GLY A 420 23.56 -15.75 17.12
N ALA A 421 23.06 -15.41 18.31
CA ALA A 421 23.68 -15.85 19.58
C ALA A 421 23.61 -17.37 19.74
N VAL A 422 22.49 -18.01 19.43
CA VAL A 422 22.33 -19.47 19.47
C VAL A 422 23.26 -20.15 18.46
N ALA A 423 23.35 -19.64 17.23
CA ALA A 423 24.24 -20.18 16.20
C ALA A 423 25.72 -20.07 16.63
N ALA A 424 26.15 -18.92 17.17
CA ALA A 424 27.50 -18.72 17.67
C ALA A 424 27.83 -19.66 18.84
N GLY A 425 26.88 -19.85 19.77
CA GLY A 425 27.01 -20.80 20.86
C GLY A 425 27.18 -22.26 20.39
N ALA A 426 26.36 -22.67 19.40
CA ALA A 426 26.46 -24.01 18.79
C ALA A 426 27.83 -24.25 18.13
N VAL A 427 28.33 -23.26 17.36
CA VAL A 427 29.67 -23.33 16.73
C VAL A 427 30.76 -23.42 17.79
N ALA A 428 30.69 -22.64 18.87
CA ALA A 428 31.67 -22.68 19.96
C ALA A 428 31.69 -24.05 20.67
N LEU A 429 30.51 -24.64 20.92
CA LEU A 429 30.41 -25.98 21.52
C LEU A 429 30.99 -27.07 20.61
N LEU A 430 30.70 -27.02 19.29
CA LEU A 430 31.28 -27.95 18.32
C LEU A 430 32.78 -27.81 18.22
N ALA A 431 33.32 -26.60 18.18
CA ALA A 431 34.75 -26.33 18.15
C ALA A 431 35.45 -26.81 19.45
N GLY A 432 34.80 -26.60 20.60
CA GLY A 432 35.27 -27.11 21.90
C GLY A 432 35.27 -28.64 21.95
N GLY A 433 34.21 -29.28 21.46
CA GLY A 433 34.11 -30.76 21.39
C GLY A 433 35.18 -31.37 20.47
N VAL A 434 35.43 -30.77 19.31
CA VAL A 434 36.50 -31.22 18.38
C VAL A 434 37.89 -31.09 19.04
N ARG A 435 38.16 -29.94 19.70
CA ARG A 435 39.45 -29.77 20.44
C ARG A 435 39.61 -30.78 21.56
N ALA A 436 38.57 -31.04 22.34
CA ALA A 436 38.62 -32.07 23.40
C ALA A 436 38.81 -33.49 22.84
N ALA A 437 38.20 -33.81 21.69
CA ALA A 437 38.39 -35.11 21.03
C ALA A 437 39.80 -35.29 20.46
N LEU A 438 40.39 -34.22 19.89
CA LEU A 438 41.77 -34.24 19.38
C LEU A 438 42.80 -34.27 20.51
N GLY A 439 42.56 -33.62 21.68
CA GLY A 439 43.41 -33.64 22.84
C GLY A 439 43.42 -34.97 23.58
N ARG A 440 42.38 -35.80 23.43
CA ARG A 440 42.34 -37.18 24.01
C ARG A 440 43.07 -38.23 23.15
N ARG A 441 43.51 -37.91 21.95
CA ARG A 441 44.25 -38.80 21.04
C ARG A 441 45.78 -38.56 21.08
N ARG A 442 46.23 -37.68 21.93
CA ARG A 442 47.63 -37.49 22.27
C ARG A 442 47.88 -38.02 23.72
#